data_76d21ca6529a97f47de2d90e8ede0e86
#
_entry.id   76d21ca6529a97f47de2d90e8ede0e86
#
_cell.length_a   1.000
_cell.length_b   1.000
_cell.length_c   1.000
_cell.angle_alpha   90.00
_cell.angle_beta   90.00
_cell.angle_gamma   90.00
#
_symmetry.space_group_name_H-M   'P 1'
#
loop_
_entity.id
_entity.type
_entity.pdbx_description
1 polymer ?
#
loop_
_entity_poly.entity_id
_entity_poly.type
_entity_poly.pdbx_seq_one_letter_code
_entity_poly.pdbx_strand_id
1 'polypeptide(L)'
;MIIEALLAVTFLAALVVFVAPNAHAGKLAAALSALPILGSLRMWAAYDASGNALLGGEIAFETDVVWLTVGGLDLHWFVGVDGISLPLVVLTTVLTTLAIVSAWTPIGERQSQFYGLVLLMEANLLGVFTALDFFAWFVFWE
;
A
#
# COMPACT_ATOMS: atom_id res chain seq x y z
N MET A 1 -5.19 0.46 -12.42
CA MET A 1 -3.73 0.42 -12.74
C MET A 1 -2.84 1.23 -11.78
N ILE A 2 -3.24 2.40 -11.25
CA ILE A 2 -2.41 3.16 -10.30
C ILE A 2 -2.36 2.50 -8.92
N ILE A 3 -3.47 1.92 -8.47
CA ILE A 3 -3.57 1.20 -7.17
C ILE A 3 -2.71 -0.06 -7.21
N GLU A 4 -2.84 -0.86 -8.27
CA GLU A 4 -2.06 -2.10 -8.44
C GLU A 4 -0.55 -1.81 -8.51
N ALA A 5 -0.17 -0.72 -9.18
CA ALA A 5 1.22 -0.29 -9.21
C ALA A 5 1.71 0.12 -7.81
N LEU A 6 0.89 0.84 -7.05
CA LEU A 6 1.20 1.24 -5.68
C LEU A 6 1.40 0.00 -4.78
N LEU A 7 0.46 -0.95 -4.81
CA LEU A 7 0.54 -2.20 -4.06
C LEU A 7 1.76 -3.03 -4.46
N ALA A 8 1.97 -3.21 -5.77
CA ALA A 8 3.09 -3.99 -6.29
C ALA A 8 4.46 -3.38 -5.91
N VAL A 9 4.61 -2.06 -6.02
CA VAL A 9 5.85 -1.37 -5.67
C VAL A 9 6.13 -1.52 -4.17
N THR A 10 5.13 -1.36 -3.30
CA THR A 10 5.29 -1.51 -1.85
C THR A 10 5.63 -2.96 -1.48
N PHE A 11 4.96 -3.93 -2.09
CA PHE A 11 5.24 -5.34 -1.87
C PHE A 11 6.66 -5.73 -2.32
N LEU A 12 7.08 -5.28 -3.51
CA LEU A 12 8.42 -5.50 -4.01
C LEU A 12 9.48 -4.82 -3.13
N ALA A 13 9.21 -3.60 -2.64
CA ALA A 13 10.08 -2.91 -1.70
C ALA A 13 10.29 -3.73 -0.41
N ALA A 14 9.20 -4.30 0.13
CA ALA A 14 9.28 -5.19 1.29
C ALA A 14 10.18 -6.40 1.02
N LEU A 15 10.00 -7.09 -0.11
CA LEU A 15 10.82 -8.26 -0.48
C LEU A 15 12.29 -7.90 -0.67
N VAL A 16 12.58 -6.78 -1.33
CA VAL A 16 13.95 -6.29 -1.54
C VAL A 16 14.63 -6.03 -0.19
N VAL A 17 13.94 -5.38 0.75
CA VAL A 17 14.48 -5.11 2.08
C VAL A 17 14.68 -6.38 2.89
N PHE A 18 13.80 -7.38 2.77
CA PHE A 18 13.94 -8.68 3.42
C PHE A 18 15.23 -9.40 3.06
N VAL A 19 15.68 -9.29 1.80
CA VAL A 19 16.88 -9.94 1.29
C VAL A 19 18.12 -9.07 1.47
N ALA A 20 17.95 -7.79 1.80
CA ALA A 20 19.05 -6.84 1.95
C ALA A 20 19.95 -7.17 3.17
N PRO A 21 21.25 -6.86 3.10
CA PRO A 21 22.13 -6.96 4.25
C PRO A 21 21.65 -6.04 5.39
N ASN A 22 21.65 -6.53 6.64
CA ASN A 22 21.20 -5.79 7.81
C ASN A 22 21.79 -4.37 7.92
N ALA A 23 23.08 -4.21 7.61
CA ALA A 23 23.76 -2.92 7.69
C ALA A 23 23.17 -1.81 6.78
N HIS A 24 22.46 -2.18 5.72
CA HIS A 24 21.87 -1.24 4.75
C HIS A 24 20.35 -1.26 4.73
N ALA A 25 19.73 -2.20 5.44
CA ALA A 25 18.28 -2.42 5.40
C ALA A 25 17.47 -1.16 5.80
N GLY A 26 17.85 -0.45 6.85
CA GLY A 26 17.17 0.77 7.28
C GLY A 26 17.24 1.90 6.25
N LYS A 27 18.43 2.11 5.64
CA LYS A 27 18.60 3.14 4.59
C LYS A 27 17.80 2.79 3.35
N LEU A 28 17.83 1.52 2.96
CA LEU A 28 17.10 1.02 1.81
C LEU A 28 15.59 1.11 2.03
N ALA A 29 15.10 0.72 3.20
CA ALA A 29 13.69 0.82 3.56
C ALA A 29 13.20 2.28 3.54
N ALA A 30 13.98 3.21 4.12
CA ALA A 30 13.64 4.63 4.09
C ALA A 30 13.62 5.21 2.66
N ALA A 31 14.55 4.80 1.80
CA ALA A 31 14.56 5.23 0.41
C ALA A 31 13.38 4.64 -0.38
N LEU A 32 13.07 3.36 -0.18
CA LEU A 32 11.98 2.67 -0.89
C LEU A 32 10.60 3.10 -0.40
N SER A 33 10.44 3.45 0.89
CA SER A 33 9.17 3.96 1.43
C SER A 33 8.77 5.33 0.85
N ALA A 34 9.70 6.06 0.24
CA ALA A 34 9.37 7.28 -0.50
C ALA A 34 8.53 7.01 -1.77
N LEU A 35 8.63 5.83 -2.37
CA LEU A 35 7.90 5.49 -3.58
C LEU A 35 6.38 5.41 -3.34
N PRO A 36 5.88 4.69 -2.33
CA PRO A 36 4.45 4.71 -1.97
C PRO A 36 3.94 6.13 -1.65
N ILE A 37 4.71 6.96 -0.96
CA ILE A 37 4.33 8.37 -0.70
C ILE A 37 4.10 9.11 -2.01
N LEU A 38 5.07 9.05 -2.94
CA LEU A 38 4.92 9.72 -4.24
C LEU A 38 3.74 9.18 -5.03
N GLY A 39 3.52 7.86 -5.00
CA GLY A 39 2.38 7.21 -5.63
C GLY A 39 1.04 7.67 -5.04
N SER A 40 0.91 7.70 -3.72
CA SER A 40 -0.31 8.13 -3.02
C SER A 40 -0.61 9.61 -3.20
N LEU A 41 0.41 10.48 -3.17
CA LEU A 41 0.26 11.91 -3.44
C LEU A 41 -0.13 12.18 -4.91
N ARG A 42 0.43 11.43 -5.85
CA ARG A 42 0.01 11.51 -7.25
C ARG A 42 -1.43 11.07 -7.43
N MET A 43 -1.85 10.01 -6.72
CA MET A 43 -3.23 9.54 -6.74
C MET A 43 -4.17 10.61 -6.17
N TRP A 44 -3.79 11.27 -5.06
CA TRP A 44 -4.52 12.40 -4.51
C TRP A 44 -4.70 13.54 -5.50
N ALA A 45 -3.59 13.99 -6.12
CA ALA A 45 -3.63 15.07 -7.10
C ALA A 45 -4.50 14.71 -8.32
N ALA A 46 -4.48 13.45 -8.76
CA ALA A 46 -5.31 12.99 -9.87
C ALA A 46 -6.80 12.88 -9.49
N TYR A 47 -7.10 12.52 -8.25
CA TYR A 47 -8.47 12.48 -7.71
C TYR A 47 -9.08 13.89 -7.66
N ASP A 48 -8.33 14.86 -7.12
CA ASP A 48 -8.75 16.25 -7.05
C ASP A 48 -8.91 16.87 -8.44
N ALA A 49 -7.98 16.62 -9.35
CA ALA A 49 -8.03 17.09 -10.73
C ALA A 49 -9.22 16.55 -11.54
N SER A 50 -9.77 15.39 -11.18
CA SER A 50 -10.97 14.83 -11.82
C SER A 50 -12.28 15.49 -11.35
N GLY A 51 -12.20 16.42 -10.40
CA GLY A 51 -13.36 17.12 -9.84
C GLY A 51 -14.15 16.33 -8.81
N ASN A 52 -13.63 15.19 -8.36
CA ASN A 52 -14.24 14.38 -7.33
C ASN A 52 -14.15 15.10 -5.97
N ALA A 53 -15.28 15.27 -5.31
CA ALA A 53 -15.28 15.84 -3.96
C ALA A 53 -14.88 14.77 -2.94
N LEU A 54 -14.00 15.09 -1.99
CA LEU A 54 -13.60 14.17 -0.90
C LEU A 54 -14.79 13.61 -0.10
N LEU A 55 -15.91 14.33 -0.06
CA LEU A 55 -17.14 13.89 0.62
C LEU A 55 -18.23 13.41 -0.37
N GLY A 56 -17.90 13.30 -1.66
CA GLY A 56 -18.87 12.96 -2.71
C GLY A 56 -19.24 11.47 -2.81
N GLY A 57 -18.45 10.59 -2.19
CA GLY A 57 -18.67 9.14 -2.23
C GLY A 57 -18.44 8.50 -3.60
N GLU A 58 -17.86 9.22 -4.54
CA GLU A 58 -17.50 8.70 -5.86
C GLU A 58 -16.23 7.85 -5.75
N ILE A 59 -16.28 6.66 -6.34
CA ILE A 59 -15.13 5.75 -6.40
C ILE A 59 -14.29 6.10 -7.62
N ALA A 60 -12.99 6.21 -7.43
CA ALA A 60 -12.04 6.50 -8.50
C ALA A 60 -10.98 5.40 -8.62
N PHE A 61 -10.35 5.35 -9.80
CA PHE A 61 -9.30 4.37 -10.13
C PHE A 61 -9.76 2.92 -10.02
N GLU A 62 -11.05 2.66 -10.27
CA GLU A 62 -11.64 1.34 -10.23
C GLU A 62 -10.94 0.36 -11.17
N THR A 63 -10.71 -0.84 -10.67
CA THR A 63 -10.33 -2.00 -11.45
C THR A 63 -11.14 -3.19 -10.95
N ASP A 64 -11.96 -3.78 -11.83
CA ASP A 64 -12.76 -4.97 -11.53
C ASP A 64 -12.39 -6.07 -12.54
N VAL A 65 -11.79 -7.14 -12.05
CA VAL A 65 -11.38 -8.29 -12.87
C VAL A 65 -11.70 -9.58 -12.13
N VAL A 66 -12.41 -10.48 -12.78
CA VAL A 66 -12.58 -11.84 -12.26
C VAL A 66 -11.22 -12.55 -12.29
N TRP A 67 -10.68 -12.89 -11.13
CA TRP A 67 -9.38 -13.55 -11.03
C TRP A 67 -9.46 -15.03 -10.68
N LEU A 68 -10.59 -15.47 -10.11
CA LEU A 68 -10.80 -16.88 -9.78
C LEU A 68 -12.29 -17.22 -9.81
N THR A 69 -12.67 -18.33 -10.44
CA THR A 69 -14.02 -18.90 -10.42
C THR A 69 -13.99 -20.24 -9.73
N VAL A 70 -14.73 -20.40 -8.64
CA VAL A 70 -14.81 -21.65 -7.86
C VAL A 70 -16.27 -22.03 -7.65
N GLY A 71 -16.69 -23.18 -8.19
CA GLY A 71 -18.02 -23.71 -7.93
C GLY A 71 -19.18 -22.83 -8.40
N GLY A 72 -18.96 -21.96 -9.40
CA GLY A 72 -19.96 -21.01 -9.88
C GLY A 72 -19.99 -19.67 -9.13
N LEU A 73 -19.05 -19.47 -8.18
CA LEU A 73 -18.80 -18.19 -7.52
C LEU A 73 -17.60 -17.52 -8.20
N ASP A 74 -17.80 -16.33 -8.73
CA ASP A 74 -16.74 -15.51 -9.30
C ASP A 74 -16.14 -14.62 -8.21
N LEU A 75 -14.83 -14.76 -8.00
CA LEU A 75 -14.06 -13.90 -7.10
C LEU A 75 -13.45 -12.77 -7.92
N HIS A 76 -13.71 -11.55 -7.48
CA HIS A 76 -13.29 -10.35 -8.16
C HIS A 76 -12.06 -9.73 -7.49
N TRP A 77 -11.09 -9.35 -8.29
CA TRP A 77 -10.11 -8.35 -7.91
C TRP A 77 -10.74 -6.99 -8.17
N PHE A 78 -11.45 -6.49 -7.17
CA PHE A 78 -12.15 -5.23 -7.27
C PHE A 78 -11.53 -4.24 -6.30
N VAL A 79 -10.84 -3.25 -6.84
CA VAL A 79 -10.12 -2.21 -6.08
C VAL A 79 -10.48 -0.83 -6.60
N GLY A 80 -10.47 0.13 -5.70
CA GLY A 80 -10.76 1.54 -5.96
C GLY A 80 -10.51 2.38 -4.72
N VAL A 81 -10.64 3.68 -4.84
CA VAL A 81 -10.58 4.61 -3.70
C VAL A 81 -11.73 5.61 -3.75
N ASP A 82 -12.20 5.99 -2.60
CA ASP A 82 -13.17 7.07 -2.40
C ASP A 82 -12.55 8.22 -1.60
N GLY A 83 -13.31 9.25 -1.33
CA GLY A 83 -12.87 10.41 -0.57
C GLY A 83 -12.53 10.14 0.90
N ILE A 84 -12.83 8.95 1.44
CA ILE A 84 -12.47 8.54 2.80
C ILE A 84 -11.22 7.66 2.78
N SER A 85 -11.16 6.69 1.88
CA SER A 85 -10.04 5.76 1.79
C SER A 85 -8.76 6.43 1.25
N LEU A 86 -8.88 7.38 0.34
CA LEU A 86 -7.74 8.08 -0.23
C LEU A 86 -6.87 8.82 0.82
N PRO A 87 -7.44 9.64 1.75
CA PRO A 87 -6.69 10.18 2.89
C PRO A 87 -6.01 9.11 3.75
N LEU A 88 -6.66 7.96 3.97
CA LEU A 88 -6.10 6.85 4.74
C LEU A 88 -4.92 6.20 4.02
N VAL A 89 -4.98 6.07 2.71
CA VAL A 89 -3.86 5.60 1.88
C VAL A 89 -2.66 6.54 2.01
N VAL A 90 -2.86 7.86 1.87
CA VAL A 90 -1.77 8.84 2.02
C VAL A 90 -1.23 8.84 3.45
N LEU A 91 -2.11 8.82 4.44
CA LEU A 91 -1.70 8.78 5.85
C LEU A 91 -0.85 7.54 6.15
N THR A 92 -1.25 6.36 5.64
CA THR A 92 -0.51 5.11 5.82
C THR A 92 0.90 5.24 5.28
N THR A 93 1.09 5.71 4.05
CA THR A 93 2.42 5.84 3.44
C THR A 93 3.32 6.82 4.22
N VAL A 94 2.77 7.93 4.67
CA VAL A 94 3.51 8.92 5.48
C VAL A 94 3.88 8.35 6.84
N LEU A 95 2.93 7.74 7.56
CA LEU A 95 3.18 7.18 8.90
C LEU A 95 4.18 6.03 8.85
N THR A 96 4.12 5.16 7.85
CA THR A 96 5.09 4.07 7.70
C THR A 96 6.51 4.61 7.48
N THR A 97 6.66 5.60 6.62
CA THR A 97 7.98 6.24 6.41
C THR A 97 8.50 6.88 7.70
N LEU A 98 7.65 7.59 8.45
CA LEU A 98 8.02 8.17 9.75
C LEU A 98 8.40 7.07 10.75
N ALA A 99 7.68 5.96 10.78
CA ALA A 99 8.00 4.82 11.64
C ALA A 99 9.37 4.21 11.30
N ILE A 100 9.67 4.03 10.00
CA ILE A 100 10.97 3.54 9.53
C ILE A 100 12.10 4.48 9.97
N VAL A 101 11.94 5.77 9.78
CA VAL A 101 12.95 6.79 10.16
C VAL A 101 13.13 6.85 11.68
N SER A 102 12.05 6.77 12.45
CA SER A 102 12.12 6.79 13.92
C SER A 102 12.78 5.54 14.50
N ALA A 103 12.66 4.42 13.84
CA ALA A 103 13.24 3.13 14.24
C ALA A 103 14.74 2.97 13.90
N TRP A 104 15.37 3.99 13.30
CA TRP A 104 16.75 3.91 12.78
C TRP A 104 17.82 3.62 13.84
N THR A 105 17.66 4.16 15.03
CA THR A 105 18.64 4.01 16.13
C THR A 105 18.37 2.85 17.08
N PRO A 106 17.14 2.48 17.43
CA PRO A 106 16.88 1.47 18.45
C PRO A 106 17.04 0.01 17.97
N ILE A 107 17.08 -0.24 16.65
CA ILE A 107 17.11 -1.61 16.15
C ILE A 107 18.55 -2.01 15.80
N GLY A 108 19.13 -2.88 16.65
CA GLY A 108 20.50 -3.38 16.48
C GLY A 108 20.61 -4.67 15.65
N GLU A 109 19.65 -5.60 15.80
CA GLU A 109 19.70 -6.93 15.18
C GLU A 109 18.50 -7.16 14.25
N ARG A 110 18.68 -8.01 13.23
CA ARG A 110 17.64 -8.42 12.28
C ARG A 110 16.92 -7.24 11.59
N GLN A 111 17.66 -6.20 11.26
CA GLN A 111 17.11 -4.98 10.66
C GLN A 111 16.33 -5.26 9.37
N SER A 112 16.85 -6.15 8.50
CA SER A 112 16.19 -6.51 7.24
C SER A 112 14.80 -7.12 7.46
N GLN A 113 14.68 -7.98 8.47
CA GLN A 113 13.39 -8.60 8.80
C GLN A 113 12.42 -7.57 9.37
N PHE A 114 12.88 -6.71 10.28
CA PHE A 114 12.04 -5.67 10.87
C PHE A 114 11.50 -4.70 9.82
N TYR A 115 12.38 -4.07 9.04
CA TYR A 115 11.95 -3.09 8.05
C TYR A 115 11.18 -3.73 6.88
N GLY A 116 11.52 -4.97 6.51
CA GLY A 116 10.76 -5.73 5.53
C GLY A 116 9.33 -6.01 6.00
N LEU A 117 9.13 -6.39 7.26
CA LEU A 117 7.80 -6.58 7.84
C LEU A 117 7.01 -5.27 7.94
N VAL A 118 7.66 -4.15 8.27
CA VAL A 118 7.00 -2.84 8.31
C VAL A 118 6.49 -2.44 6.93
N LEU A 119 7.29 -2.63 5.87
CA LEU A 119 6.85 -2.37 4.49
C LEU A 119 5.79 -3.37 4.02
N LEU A 120 5.85 -4.62 4.44
CA LEU A 120 4.82 -5.61 4.14
C LEU A 120 3.49 -5.25 4.81
N MET A 121 3.54 -4.79 6.06
CA MET A 121 2.35 -4.27 6.76
C MET A 121 1.77 -3.06 6.03
N GLU A 122 2.61 -2.14 5.53
CA GLU A 122 2.17 -1.03 4.69
C GLU A 122 1.41 -1.52 3.46
N ALA A 123 1.99 -2.48 2.71
CA ALA A 123 1.34 -3.03 1.51
C ALA A 123 -0.03 -3.64 1.83
N ASN A 124 -0.15 -4.36 2.95
CA ASN A 124 -1.42 -4.94 3.39
C ASN A 124 -2.43 -3.85 3.78
N LEU A 125 -2.02 -2.82 4.53
CA LEU A 125 -2.90 -1.70 4.88
C LEU A 125 -3.39 -0.94 3.64
N LEU A 126 -2.52 -0.70 2.67
CA LEU A 126 -2.91 -0.10 1.39
C LEU A 126 -3.93 -0.99 0.67
N GLY A 127 -3.74 -2.31 0.67
CA GLY A 127 -4.70 -3.27 0.13
C GLY A 127 -6.06 -3.20 0.83
N VAL A 128 -6.09 -3.18 2.16
CA VAL A 128 -7.32 -3.07 2.97
C VAL A 128 -8.10 -1.79 2.63
N PHE A 129 -7.41 -0.64 2.48
CA PHE A 129 -8.07 0.63 2.20
C PHE A 129 -8.50 0.82 0.74
N THR A 130 -8.01 -0.01 -0.17
CA THR A 130 -8.35 0.06 -1.59
C THR A 130 -9.24 -1.09 -2.07
N ALA A 131 -9.41 -2.16 -1.27
CA ALA A 131 -10.26 -3.28 -1.62
C ALA A 131 -11.74 -2.90 -1.55
N LEU A 132 -12.46 -3.13 -2.64
CA LEU A 132 -13.92 -2.95 -2.76
C LEU A 132 -14.69 -4.29 -2.74
N ASP A 133 -13.97 -5.40 -2.90
CA ASP A 133 -14.50 -6.75 -2.75
C ASP A 133 -14.13 -7.33 -1.39
N PHE A 134 -15.08 -8.02 -0.77
CA PHE A 134 -14.88 -8.62 0.55
C PHE A 134 -13.77 -9.67 0.57
N PHE A 135 -13.61 -10.42 -0.51
CA PHE A 135 -12.58 -11.46 -0.59
C PHE A 135 -11.18 -10.85 -0.70
N ALA A 136 -11.02 -9.84 -1.57
CA ALA A 136 -9.77 -9.09 -1.70
C ALA A 136 -9.43 -8.40 -0.37
N TRP A 137 -10.41 -7.77 0.27
CA TRP A 137 -10.25 -7.15 1.59
C TRP A 137 -9.75 -8.15 2.64
N PHE A 138 -10.37 -9.34 2.69
CA PHE A 138 -10.02 -10.40 3.66
C PHE A 138 -8.57 -10.89 3.46
N VAL A 139 -8.13 -11.04 2.20
CA VAL A 139 -6.75 -11.48 1.89
C VAL A 139 -5.71 -10.49 2.41
N PHE A 140 -5.98 -9.18 2.31
CA PHE A 140 -5.06 -8.16 2.82
C PHE A 140 -5.15 -7.98 4.34
N TRP A 141 -6.31 -8.29 4.93
CA TRP A 141 -6.53 -8.18 6.37
C TRP A 141 -5.79 -9.30 7.15
N GLU A 142 -5.76 -10.54 6.65
CA GLU A 142 -5.10 -11.69 7.27
C GLU A 142 -3.58 -11.70 7.07
#